data_342e7bdf9ad3c1d1ccdf508793d351f9
#
_entry.id   342e7bdf9ad3c1d1ccdf508793d351f9
#
_cell.length_a   1.000
_cell.length_b   1.000
_cell.length_c   1.000
_cell.angle_alpha   90.00
_cell.angle_beta   90.00
_cell.angle_gamma   90.00
#
_symmetry.space_group_name_H-M   'P 1'
#
loop_
_entity.id
_entity.type
_entity.pdbx_description
1 polymer ?
#
loop_
_entity_poly.entity_id
_entity_poly.type
_entity_poly.pdbx_seq_one_letter_code
_entity_poly.pdbx_strand_id
1 'polypeptide(L)'
;VYKTRQKEDIYDAIELPAFEDSKADKRTYAKSFAIQYQNTDPFAAKRLYETYDGKLFVVQNPPAKPLSEQEMDDVYALPYMRTYHPSYEKAGGVPAISEVKFSVVSNRGCFGGCNFCALTFHQGRIIQTRSHASILKEAERMTRDKDFKGYIHDVGGPTANFRQPACKKQLTKGACPNRQCLFLTP
;
A
#
# COMPACT_ATOMS: atom_id res chain seq x y z
N VAL A 1 -4.08 13.94 2.80
CA VAL A 1 -4.82 14.19 4.05
C VAL A 1 -4.58 15.62 4.46
N TYR A 2 -5.64 16.33 4.87
CA TYR A 2 -5.53 17.67 5.45
C TYR A 2 -6.53 17.84 6.60
N LYS A 3 -6.36 18.90 7.38
CA LYS A 3 -7.26 19.28 8.47
C LYS A 3 -7.89 20.62 8.17
N THR A 4 -9.18 20.79 8.48
CA THR A 4 -9.88 22.05 8.41
C THR A 4 -10.85 22.21 9.58
N ARG A 5 -11.23 23.45 9.91
CA ARG A 5 -12.32 23.78 10.84
C ARG A 5 -13.57 24.30 10.14
N GLN A 6 -13.48 24.44 8.81
CA GLN A 6 -14.57 24.96 7.98
C GLN A 6 -15.15 23.81 7.18
N LYS A 7 -16.40 23.45 7.46
CA LYS A 7 -17.09 22.35 6.76
C LYS A 7 -17.32 22.68 5.28
N GLU A 8 -17.38 23.94 4.96
CA GLU A 8 -17.52 24.48 3.60
C GLU A 8 -16.34 24.14 2.69
N ASP A 9 -15.15 23.89 3.26
CA ASP A 9 -13.97 23.46 2.51
C ASP A 9 -14.04 21.98 2.08
N ILE A 10 -15.04 21.24 2.60
CA ILE A 10 -15.18 19.81 2.35
C ILE A 10 -16.29 19.60 1.32
N TYR A 11 -15.90 19.29 0.09
CA TYR A 11 -16.83 19.05 -1.01
C TYR A 11 -16.64 17.64 -1.58
N ASP A 12 -17.72 17.07 -2.13
CA ASP A 12 -17.78 15.72 -2.71
C ASP A 12 -17.07 14.66 -1.83
N ALA A 13 -17.47 14.62 -0.57
CA ALA A 13 -16.89 13.75 0.44
C ALA A 13 -17.97 12.95 1.17
N ILE A 14 -17.61 11.76 1.59
CA ILE A 14 -18.45 10.92 2.45
C ILE A 14 -18.08 11.20 3.91
N GLU A 15 -19.06 11.47 4.74
CA GLU A 15 -18.88 11.61 6.18
C GLU A 15 -18.73 10.24 6.83
N LEU A 16 -17.67 10.08 7.59
CA LEU A 16 -17.49 8.97 8.51
C LEU A 16 -18.20 9.28 9.84
N PRO A 17 -18.62 8.28 10.62
CA PRO A 17 -19.00 8.50 12.01
C PRO A 17 -17.93 9.31 12.74
N ALA A 18 -18.33 10.20 13.65
CA ALA A 18 -17.39 11.00 14.41
C ALA A 18 -16.40 10.13 15.19
N PHE A 19 -15.20 10.66 15.42
CA PHE A 19 -14.15 9.94 16.15
C PHE A 19 -14.62 9.48 17.54
N GLU A 20 -15.30 10.37 18.27
CA GLU A 20 -15.81 10.09 19.62
C GLU A 20 -16.82 8.94 19.60
N ASP A 21 -17.71 8.91 18.62
CA ASP A 21 -18.71 7.83 18.46
C ASP A 21 -18.03 6.50 18.09
N SER A 22 -17.08 6.55 17.18
CA SER A 22 -16.28 5.39 16.78
C SER A 22 -15.43 4.83 17.92
N LYS A 23 -14.93 5.69 18.80
CA LYS A 23 -14.19 5.30 20.00
C LYS A 23 -15.10 4.67 21.08
N ALA A 24 -16.32 5.17 21.18
CA ALA A 24 -17.27 4.73 22.22
C ALA A 24 -17.99 3.42 21.87
N ASP A 25 -18.25 3.14 20.58
CA ASP A 25 -19.04 1.99 20.15
C ASP A 25 -18.37 1.20 19.02
N LYS A 26 -18.15 -0.09 19.27
CA LYS A 26 -17.53 -1.03 18.32
C LYS A 26 -18.31 -1.19 17.02
N ARG A 27 -19.65 -1.08 17.06
CA ARG A 27 -20.49 -1.18 15.86
C ARG A 27 -20.34 0.05 15.00
N THR A 28 -20.24 1.22 15.61
CA THR A 28 -19.96 2.48 14.92
C THR A 28 -18.57 2.48 14.30
N TYR A 29 -17.56 1.96 15.01
CA TYR A 29 -16.23 1.72 14.44
C TYR A 29 -16.28 0.79 13.23
N ALA A 30 -17.02 -0.32 13.31
CA ALA A 30 -17.18 -1.25 12.20
C ALA A 30 -17.88 -0.61 10.98
N LYS A 31 -18.84 0.31 11.18
CA LYS A 31 -19.46 1.09 10.10
C LYS A 31 -18.44 2.02 9.43
N SER A 32 -17.66 2.75 10.24
CA SER A 32 -16.58 3.60 9.75
C SER A 32 -15.60 2.81 8.89
N PHE A 33 -15.16 1.64 9.37
CA PHE A 33 -14.27 0.74 8.64
C PHE A 33 -14.89 0.26 7.31
N ALA A 34 -16.17 -0.11 7.30
CA ALA A 34 -16.85 -0.56 6.08
C ALA A 34 -16.90 0.54 5.00
N ILE A 35 -17.14 1.80 5.38
CA ILE A 35 -17.09 2.94 4.46
C ILE A 35 -15.67 3.14 3.92
N GLN A 36 -14.66 3.09 4.78
CA GLN A 36 -13.26 3.21 4.38
C GLN A 36 -12.86 2.08 3.43
N TYR A 37 -13.26 0.85 3.72
CA TYR A 37 -12.97 -0.31 2.88
C TYR A 37 -13.52 -0.16 1.45
N GLN A 38 -14.72 0.37 1.30
CA GLN A 38 -15.34 0.63 0.00
C GLN A 38 -14.67 1.76 -0.79
N ASN A 39 -13.86 2.59 -0.13
CA ASN A 39 -13.19 3.74 -0.71
C ASN A 39 -11.66 3.60 -0.78
N THR A 40 -11.16 2.39 -0.97
CA THR A 40 -9.73 2.09 -1.10
C THR A 40 -9.23 2.06 -2.55
N ASP A 41 -10.13 2.10 -3.54
CA ASP A 41 -9.75 2.00 -4.94
C ASP A 41 -9.43 3.39 -5.55
N PRO A 42 -8.28 3.59 -6.21
CA PRO A 42 -7.87 4.89 -6.72
C PRO A 42 -8.68 5.42 -7.92
N PHE A 43 -9.53 4.58 -8.53
CA PHE A 43 -10.39 4.98 -9.66
C PHE A 43 -11.81 5.34 -9.23
N ALA A 44 -12.30 4.74 -8.15
CA ALA A 44 -13.70 4.85 -7.73
C ALA A 44 -13.89 5.44 -6.33
N ALA A 45 -12.82 5.53 -5.52
CA ALA A 45 -12.90 6.06 -4.17
C ALA A 45 -13.34 7.53 -4.15
N LYS A 46 -14.15 7.86 -3.18
CA LYS A 46 -14.48 9.24 -2.83
C LYS A 46 -13.56 9.76 -1.74
N ARG A 47 -13.55 11.07 -1.58
CA ARG A 47 -12.97 11.74 -0.41
C ARG A 47 -13.75 11.31 0.83
N LEU A 48 -13.08 11.13 1.95
CA LEU A 48 -13.68 10.81 3.24
C LEU A 48 -13.35 11.92 4.23
N TYR A 49 -14.22 12.19 5.20
CA TYR A 49 -13.88 13.04 6.32
C TYR A 49 -14.45 12.50 7.62
N GLU A 50 -13.72 12.76 8.69
CA GLU A 50 -14.09 12.40 10.06
C GLU A 50 -14.06 13.66 10.93
N THR A 51 -15.03 13.79 11.83
CA THR A 51 -15.15 14.91 12.76
C THR A 51 -14.53 14.58 14.10
N TYR A 52 -13.81 15.54 14.67
CA TYR A 52 -13.20 15.47 16.01
C TYR A 52 -13.72 16.63 16.86
N ASP A 53 -14.21 16.35 18.08
CA ASP A 53 -14.74 17.33 19.03
C ASP A 53 -15.78 18.28 18.41
N GLY A 54 -16.50 17.84 17.40
CA GLY A 54 -17.48 18.65 16.67
C GLY A 54 -16.96 19.88 15.93
N LYS A 55 -15.64 20.10 15.88
CA LYS A 55 -15.03 21.36 15.40
C LYS A 55 -13.86 21.20 14.45
N LEU A 56 -13.24 20.03 14.43
CA LEU A 56 -12.10 19.75 13.58
C LEU A 56 -12.47 18.61 12.63
N PHE A 57 -12.20 18.79 11.36
CA PHE A 57 -12.40 17.80 10.32
C PHE A 57 -11.05 17.31 9.83
N VAL A 58 -10.87 16.00 9.80
CA VAL A 58 -9.75 15.35 9.11
C VAL A 58 -10.26 14.79 7.80
N VAL A 59 -9.71 15.27 6.70
CA VAL A 59 -10.15 14.94 5.35
C VAL A 59 -9.10 14.07 4.68
N GLN A 60 -9.50 12.91 4.20
CA GLN A 60 -8.69 11.99 3.42
C GLN A 60 -9.09 12.05 1.95
N ASN A 61 -8.17 12.45 1.10
CA ASN A 61 -8.37 12.38 -0.36
C ASN A 61 -8.35 10.92 -0.83
N PRO A 62 -8.93 10.63 -2.01
CA PRO A 62 -8.80 9.31 -2.63
C PRO A 62 -7.33 8.88 -2.73
N PRO A 63 -7.05 7.56 -2.76
CA PRO A 63 -5.70 7.05 -2.99
C PRO A 63 -5.12 7.57 -4.30
N ALA A 64 -3.79 7.71 -4.34
CA ALA A 64 -3.09 8.01 -5.59
C ALA A 64 -3.27 6.90 -6.63
N LYS A 65 -3.19 7.24 -7.91
CA LYS A 65 -3.16 6.26 -8.99
C LYS A 65 -1.99 5.31 -8.82
N PRO A 66 -2.13 4.03 -9.22
CA PRO A 66 -1.02 3.09 -9.22
C PRO A 66 0.13 3.61 -10.08
N LEU A 67 1.36 3.36 -9.65
CA LEU A 67 2.53 3.64 -10.45
C LEU A 67 2.56 2.75 -11.69
N SER A 68 3.00 3.29 -12.81
CA SER A 68 3.36 2.53 -14.00
C SER A 68 4.60 1.66 -13.75
N GLU A 69 4.89 0.73 -14.64
CA GLU A 69 6.09 -0.09 -14.57
C GLU A 69 7.36 0.77 -14.60
N GLN A 70 7.39 1.80 -15.46
CA GLN A 70 8.53 2.72 -15.55
C GLN A 70 8.73 3.52 -14.25
N GLU A 71 7.66 4.06 -13.67
CA GLU A 71 7.74 4.77 -12.39
C GLU A 71 8.20 3.86 -11.25
N MET A 72 7.74 2.60 -11.24
CA MET A 72 8.24 1.59 -10.30
C MET A 72 9.73 1.35 -10.50
N ASP A 73 10.19 1.18 -11.73
CA ASP A 73 11.59 0.97 -12.04
C ASP A 73 12.46 2.16 -11.62
N ASP A 74 12.00 3.38 -11.86
CA ASP A 74 12.68 4.61 -11.46
C ASP A 74 12.83 4.71 -9.94
N VAL A 75 11.78 4.38 -9.19
CA VAL A 75 11.83 4.34 -7.71
C VAL A 75 12.87 3.33 -7.23
N TYR A 76 12.89 2.12 -7.79
CA TYR A 76 13.83 1.08 -7.39
C TYR A 76 15.25 1.28 -7.95
N ALA A 77 15.43 2.20 -8.89
CA ALA A 77 16.75 2.61 -9.40
C ALA A 77 17.47 3.64 -8.51
N LEU A 78 16.76 4.26 -7.56
CA LEU A 78 17.33 5.23 -6.63
C LEU A 78 18.52 4.64 -5.85
N PRO A 79 19.48 5.48 -5.44
CA PRO A 79 20.72 5.03 -4.79
C PRO A 79 20.49 4.68 -3.30
N TYR A 80 19.67 3.68 -3.05
CA TYR A 80 19.42 3.20 -1.68
C TYR A 80 20.70 2.62 -1.06
N MET A 81 20.92 2.95 0.22
CA MET A 81 22.04 2.44 1.01
C MET A 81 21.92 0.93 1.34
N ARG A 82 20.74 0.34 1.26
CA ARG A 82 20.43 -1.07 1.50
C ARG A 82 20.89 -1.56 2.88
N THR A 83 20.88 -0.67 3.84
CA THR A 83 21.19 -0.94 5.24
C THR A 83 20.39 -0.01 6.14
N TYR A 84 20.51 -0.19 7.43
CA TYR A 84 19.88 0.69 8.43
C TYR A 84 20.57 2.06 8.50
N HIS A 85 19.87 3.04 9.04
CA HIS A 85 20.39 4.38 9.21
C HIS A 85 21.57 4.40 10.20
N PRO A 86 22.66 5.17 9.95
CA PRO A 86 23.86 5.18 10.81
C PRO A 86 23.61 5.53 12.28
N SER A 87 22.50 6.21 12.60
CA SER A 87 22.15 6.50 14.00
C SER A 87 21.96 5.24 14.86
N TYR A 88 21.70 4.09 14.26
CA TYR A 88 21.53 2.81 14.97
C TYR A 88 22.85 2.09 15.26
N GLU A 89 23.97 2.52 14.69
CA GLU A 89 25.28 1.89 14.90
C GLU A 89 25.64 1.80 16.39
N LYS A 90 25.46 2.89 17.15
CA LYS A 90 25.74 2.94 18.58
C LYS A 90 24.86 2.00 19.42
N ALA A 91 23.70 1.64 18.90
CA ALA A 91 22.78 0.70 19.54
C ALA A 91 22.99 -0.77 19.10
N GLY A 92 24.05 -1.06 18.33
CA GLY A 92 24.36 -2.39 17.80
C GLY A 92 23.69 -2.70 16.46
N GLY A 93 23.22 -1.68 15.75
CA GLY A 93 22.56 -1.82 14.44
C GLY A 93 21.10 -2.25 14.54
N VAL A 94 20.57 -2.80 13.45
CA VAL A 94 19.20 -3.33 13.35
C VAL A 94 19.29 -4.80 12.93
N PRO A 95 19.11 -5.75 13.85
CA PRO A 95 19.27 -7.19 13.56
C PRO A 95 18.38 -7.69 12.41
N ALA A 96 17.16 -7.16 12.26
CA ALA A 96 16.23 -7.55 11.21
C ALA A 96 16.76 -7.30 9.78
N ILE A 97 17.81 -6.51 9.59
CA ILE A 97 18.39 -6.28 8.26
C ILE A 97 18.95 -7.55 7.66
N SER A 98 19.42 -8.48 8.48
CA SER A 98 19.96 -9.78 8.01
C SER A 98 18.94 -10.59 7.22
N GLU A 99 17.66 -10.47 7.58
CA GLU A 99 16.56 -11.21 6.97
C GLU A 99 16.11 -10.61 5.62
N VAL A 100 16.29 -9.30 5.43
CA VAL A 100 15.70 -8.59 4.29
C VAL A 100 16.72 -7.96 3.34
N LYS A 101 18.00 -7.87 3.73
CA LYS A 101 19.03 -7.18 2.95
C LYS A 101 19.15 -7.71 1.52
N PHE A 102 19.04 -9.01 1.34
CA PHE A 102 19.15 -9.70 0.05
C PHE A 102 17.80 -10.23 -0.44
N SER A 103 16.75 -9.45 -0.26
CA SER A 103 15.42 -9.72 -0.82
C SER A 103 15.06 -8.67 -1.87
N VAL A 104 14.37 -9.08 -2.92
CA VAL A 104 13.94 -8.22 -4.03
C VAL A 104 12.43 -8.15 -4.08
N VAL A 105 11.90 -6.94 -4.00
CA VAL A 105 10.47 -6.69 -4.23
C VAL A 105 10.23 -6.60 -5.74
N SER A 106 9.44 -7.50 -6.29
CA SER A 106 9.10 -7.54 -7.72
C SER A 106 7.83 -6.79 -8.07
N ASN A 107 6.91 -6.66 -7.12
CA ASN A 107 5.61 -6.01 -7.30
C ASN A 107 5.04 -5.54 -5.97
N ARG A 108 4.06 -4.65 -6.03
CA ARG A 108 3.23 -4.17 -4.92
C ARG A 108 1.77 -4.38 -5.23
N GLY A 109 0.95 -4.34 -4.17
CA GLY A 109 -0.49 -4.55 -4.26
C GLY A 109 -0.88 -6.02 -4.13
N CYS A 110 -2.11 -6.25 -3.70
CA CYS A 110 -2.68 -7.60 -3.56
C CYS A 110 -4.19 -7.55 -3.72
N PHE A 111 -4.74 -8.29 -4.67
CA PHE A 111 -6.18 -8.39 -4.87
C PHE A 111 -6.84 -9.55 -4.10
N GLY A 112 -6.12 -10.20 -3.18
CA GLY A 112 -6.61 -11.35 -2.41
C GLY A 112 -7.80 -11.04 -1.50
N GLY A 113 -7.79 -9.90 -0.80
CA GLY A 113 -8.89 -9.50 0.07
C GLY A 113 -9.10 -10.40 1.30
N CYS A 114 -8.06 -11.06 1.78
CA CYS A 114 -8.12 -11.97 2.92
C CYS A 114 -8.51 -11.21 4.21
N ASN A 115 -9.42 -11.77 5.00
CA ASN A 115 -9.99 -11.09 6.18
C ASN A 115 -8.98 -10.76 7.28
N PHE A 116 -7.86 -11.47 7.34
CA PHE A 116 -6.81 -11.25 8.34
C PHE A 116 -5.69 -10.32 7.86
N CYS A 117 -5.70 -9.89 6.57
CA CYS A 117 -4.55 -9.25 5.95
C CYS A 117 -4.81 -7.78 5.64
N ALA A 118 -3.90 -6.90 6.09
CA ALA A 118 -3.99 -5.46 5.85
C ALA A 118 -3.33 -4.98 4.54
N LEU A 119 -2.72 -5.86 3.75
CA LEU A 119 -1.96 -5.46 2.55
C LEU A 119 -2.80 -4.74 1.51
N THR A 120 -4.06 -5.15 1.32
CA THR A 120 -4.98 -4.48 0.41
C THR A 120 -5.27 -3.02 0.79
N PHE A 121 -5.12 -2.68 2.09
CA PHE A 121 -5.36 -1.31 2.58
C PHE A 121 -4.15 -0.41 2.39
N HIS A 122 -2.94 -0.89 2.67
CA HIS A 122 -1.77 -0.03 2.59
C HIS A 122 -0.98 -0.13 1.28
N GLN A 123 -1.18 -1.16 0.47
CA GLN A 123 -0.56 -1.29 -0.85
C GLN A 123 -1.57 -1.19 -2.00
N GLY A 124 -2.86 -1.27 -1.70
CA GLY A 124 -3.93 -1.28 -2.69
C GLY A 124 -4.18 -2.65 -3.32
N ARG A 125 -5.26 -2.73 -4.09
CA ARG A 125 -5.70 -3.96 -4.76
C ARG A 125 -5.22 -4.08 -6.21
N ILE A 126 -4.60 -3.03 -6.74
CA ILE A 126 -4.09 -3.00 -8.11
C ILE A 126 -2.60 -3.32 -8.06
N ILE A 127 -2.20 -4.29 -8.88
CA ILE A 127 -0.81 -4.73 -8.93
C ILE A 127 0.03 -3.67 -9.67
N GLN A 128 1.14 -3.28 -9.06
CA GLN A 128 2.16 -2.40 -9.60
C GLN A 128 3.44 -3.20 -9.72
N THR A 129 3.91 -3.43 -10.93
CA THR A 129 4.98 -4.39 -11.23
C THR A 129 6.24 -3.66 -11.67
N ARG A 130 7.40 -4.18 -11.34
CA ARG A 130 8.69 -3.79 -11.90
C ARG A 130 8.99 -4.60 -13.16
N SER A 131 9.78 -4.04 -14.07
CA SER A 131 10.32 -4.78 -15.20
C SER A 131 11.30 -5.86 -14.76
N HIS A 132 11.46 -6.91 -15.57
CA HIS A 132 12.50 -7.91 -15.34
C HIS A 132 13.91 -7.30 -15.36
N ALA A 133 14.15 -6.32 -16.23
CA ALA A 133 15.43 -5.62 -16.31
C ALA A 133 15.77 -4.90 -14.99
N SER A 134 14.82 -4.22 -14.38
CA SER A 134 14.98 -3.58 -13.08
C SER A 134 15.33 -4.58 -11.98
N ILE A 135 14.63 -5.73 -11.93
CA ILE A 135 14.88 -6.79 -10.95
C ILE A 135 16.29 -7.39 -11.13
N LEU A 136 16.67 -7.72 -12.36
CA LEU A 136 18.00 -8.27 -12.66
C LEU A 136 19.13 -7.29 -12.30
N LYS A 137 18.96 -6.00 -12.60
CA LYS A 137 19.92 -4.96 -12.24
C LYS A 137 20.08 -4.82 -10.72
N GLU A 138 19.01 -4.97 -9.96
CA GLU A 138 19.09 -4.98 -8.49
C GLU A 138 19.78 -6.24 -7.97
N ALA A 139 19.43 -7.41 -8.49
CA ALA A 139 20.12 -8.67 -8.15
C ALA A 139 21.61 -8.60 -8.43
N GLU A 140 22.01 -8.06 -9.58
CA GLU A 140 23.42 -7.84 -9.94
C GLU A 140 24.13 -6.91 -8.95
N ARG A 141 23.47 -5.84 -8.49
CA ARG A 141 24.04 -4.97 -7.44
C ARG A 141 24.24 -5.74 -6.13
N MET A 142 23.30 -6.62 -5.76
CA MET A 142 23.40 -7.43 -4.54
C MET A 142 24.61 -8.36 -4.58
N THR A 143 24.92 -8.97 -5.71
CA THR A 143 26.08 -9.88 -5.84
C THR A 143 27.41 -9.18 -5.61
N ARG A 144 27.46 -7.84 -5.74
CA ARG A 144 28.65 -7.01 -5.49
C ARG A 144 28.75 -6.50 -4.04
N ASP A 145 27.74 -6.74 -3.22
CA ASP A 145 27.79 -6.35 -1.81
C ASP A 145 28.75 -7.26 -1.04
N LYS A 146 29.60 -6.66 -0.19
CA LYS A 146 30.59 -7.38 0.61
C LYS A 146 30.03 -8.46 1.52
N ASP A 147 28.76 -8.32 1.93
CA ASP A 147 28.07 -9.23 2.83
C ASP A 147 27.30 -10.33 2.07
N PHE A 148 27.32 -10.31 0.74
CA PHE A 148 26.60 -11.28 -0.08
C PHE A 148 27.22 -12.67 0.02
N LYS A 149 26.42 -13.66 0.43
CA LYS A 149 26.87 -15.04 0.68
C LYS A 149 26.44 -16.03 -0.41
N GLY A 150 26.12 -15.54 -1.61
CA GLY A 150 25.82 -16.39 -2.77
C GLY A 150 24.35 -16.71 -3.01
N TYR A 151 23.41 -16.16 -2.22
CA TYR A 151 21.98 -16.38 -2.44
C TYR A 151 21.14 -15.14 -2.15
N ILE A 152 20.02 -15.02 -2.85
CA ILE A 152 18.96 -14.05 -2.63
C ILE A 152 17.84 -14.77 -1.90
N HIS A 153 17.37 -14.21 -0.78
CA HIS A 153 16.43 -14.86 0.11
C HIS A 153 15.03 -14.92 -0.50
N ASP A 154 14.63 -13.87 -1.20
CA ASP A 154 13.30 -13.76 -1.78
C ASP A 154 13.30 -12.85 -3.00
N VAL A 155 12.47 -13.22 -4.00
CA VAL A 155 12.14 -12.39 -5.16
C VAL A 155 10.63 -12.46 -5.34
N GLY A 156 9.91 -11.46 -4.87
CA GLY A 156 8.45 -11.56 -4.91
C GLY A 156 7.70 -10.30 -4.51
N GLY A 157 6.39 -10.46 -4.40
CA GLY A 157 5.50 -9.49 -3.78
C GLY A 157 5.45 -9.72 -2.27
N PRO A 158 4.75 -8.83 -1.54
CA PRO A 158 4.75 -8.87 -0.07
C PRO A 158 4.08 -10.12 0.52
N THR A 159 3.19 -10.81 -0.20
CA THR A 159 2.52 -12.03 0.29
C THR A 159 2.21 -13.03 -0.80
N ALA A 160 1.70 -12.57 -1.93
CA ALA A 160 1.34 -13.41 -3.07
C ALA A 160 2.04 -12.83 -4.30
N ASN A 161 2.71 -13.67 -5.06
CA ASN A 161 3.46 -13.26 -6.25
C ASN A 161 2.53 -12.93 -7.44
N PHE A 162 1.59 -12.03 -7.21
CA PHE A 162 0.70 -11.50 -8.24
C PHE A 162 1.44 -10.45 -9.05
N ARG A 163 2.04 -10.84 -10.15
CA ARG A 163 2.76 -9.92 -11.05
C ARG A 163 1.87 -9.27 -12.10
N GLN A 164 0.64 -9.72 -12.26
CA GLN A 164 -0.30 -9.21 -13.24
C GLN A 164 -1.60 -8.82 -12.57
N PRO A 165 -2.33 -7.83 -13.09
CA PRO A 165 -3.67 -7.53 -12.61
C PRO A 165 -4.59 -8.75 -12.81
N ALA A 166 -5.57 -8.92 -11.92
CA ALA A 166 -6.52 -10.03 -12.00
C ALA A 166 -7.34 -10.01 -13.30
N CYS A 167 -7.57 -8.84 -13.86
CA CYS A 167 -8.26 -8.66 -15.15
C CYS A 167 -7.91 -7.31 -15.77
N LYS A 168 -8.13 -7.16 -17.08
CA LYS A 168 -7.88 -5.91 -17.83
C LYS A 168 -8.67 -4.70 -17.28
N LYS A 169 -9.85 -4.94 -16.70
CA LYS A 169 -10.69 -3.89 -16.11
C LYS A 169 -9.99 -3.16 -14.97
N GLN A 170 -9.14 -3.84 -14.18
CA GLN A 170 -8.42 -3.21 -13.08
C GLN A 170 -7.55 -2.04 -13.52
N LEU A 171 -6.99 -2.07 -14.73
CA LEU A 171 -6.11 -1.02 -15.25
C LEU A 171 -6.85 0.28 -15.60
N THR A 172 -8.15 0.21 -15.84
CA THR A 172 -8.95 1.36 -16.31
C THR A 172 -10.06 1.79 -15.36
N LYS A 173 -10.67 0.84 -14.65
CA LYS A 173 -11.83 1.06 -13.78
C LYS A 173 -11.58 0.68 -12.33
N GLY A 174 -10.37 0.22 -12.01
CA GLY A 174 -10.01 -0.22 -10.67
C GLY A 174 -10.56 -1.59 -10.26
N ALA A 175 -10.42 -1.91 -9.00
CA ALA A 175 -10.91 -3.15 -8.41
C ALA A 175 -12.42 -3.10 -8.16
N CYS A 176 -13.11 -4.23 -8.35
CA CYS A 176 -14.54 -4.32 -8.09
C CYS A 176 -14.84 -4.15 -6.59
N PRO A 177 -15.74 -3.26 -6.17
CA PRO A 177 -15.97 -2.97 -4.76
C PRO A 177 -16.53 -4.15 -3.97
N ASN A 178 -17.33 -5.01 -4.62
CA ASN A 178 -18.08 -6.10 -3.96
C ASN A 178 -17.62 -7.50 -4.38
N ARG A 179 -16.43 -7.64 -5.00
CA ARG A 179 -15.91 -8.93 -5.46
C ARG A 179 -14.45 -9.10 -5.10
N GLN A 180 -14.12 -10.29 -4.62
CA GLN A 180 -12.74 -10.73 -4.51
C GLN A 180 -12.28 -11.21 -5.89
N CYS A 181 -11.16 -10.69 -6.37
CA CYS A 181 -10.67 -10.99 -7.73
C CYS A 181 -10.09 -12.41 -7.88
N LEU A 182 -10.02 -13.18 -6.80
CA LEU A 182 -9.62 -14.60 -6.81
C LEU A 182 -10.76 -15.55 -7.22
N PHE A 183 -12.00 -15.10 -7.19
CA PHE A 183 -13.14 -15.89 -7.61
C PHE A 183 -13.38 -15.68 -9.10
N LEU A 184 -12.98 -16.65 -9.91
CA LEU A 184 -13.05 -16.64 -11.38
C LEU A 184 -14.46 -16.86 -11.97
N THR A 185 -15.48 -16.91 -11.15
CA THR A 185 -16.86 -16.92 -11.66
C THR A 185 -17.32 -15.51 -11.97
N PRO A 186 -17.73 -15.25 -13.24
CA PRO A 186 -18.21 -13.94 -13.68
C PRO A 186 -19.48 -13.51 -12.96
#